data_eca3a994d987ed7853308507d160f645
#
_entry.id   eca3a994d987ed7853308507d160f645
#
_cell.length_a   1.000
_cell.length_b   1.000
_cell.length_c   1.000
_cell.angle_alpha   90.00
_cell.angle_beta   90.00
_cell.angle_gamma   90.00
#
_symmetry.space_group_name_H-M   'P 1'
#
loop_
_entity.id
_entity.type
_entity.pdbx_description
1 polymer ?
#
loop_
_entity_poly.entity_id
_entity_poly.type
_entity_poly.pdbx_seq_one_letter_code
_entity_poly.pdbx_strand_id
1 'polypeptide(L)'
;MAGFASGAILRTIESNRFVTGVSWVDGELWHGTWENDQSDIRRIDPHSGAVLERLEMPDGVGVSGMESDGHDLFYCGGGPSGKVRAVRRPK
;
A
#
# COMPACT_ATOMS: atom_id res chain seq x y z
N MET A 1 -17.78 12.12 22.45
CA MET A 1 -17.28 12.06 22.31
C MET A 1 -16.45 12.12 22.20
N ALA A 2 -16.59 12.16 22.21
CA ALA A 2 -15.79 12.42 21.99
C ALA A 2 -14.67 12.13 21.94
N GLY A 3 -14.17 12.16 22.40
CA GLY A 3 -12.95 11.86 22.54
C GLY A 3 -12.05 11.43 21.52
N PHE A 4 -12.47 11.01 20.72
CA PHE A 4 -11.78 10.58 19.68
C PHE A 4 -11.12 11.53 18.91
N ALA A 5 -11.17 12.53 19.21
CA ALA A 5 -10.76 13.49 18.31
C ALA A 5 -9.35 13.93 18.41
N SER A 6 -8.55 13.27 19.15
CA SER A 6 -7.21 13.77 19.37
C SER A 6 -6.28 13.66 18.17
N GLY A 7 -6.54 12.75 17.25
CA GLY A 7 -5.61 12.52 16.15
C GLY A 7 -4.26 12.01 16.60
N ALA A 8 -4.19 11.40 17.77
CA ALA A 8 -2.92 10.89 18.29
C ALA A 8 -2.39 9.78 17.39
N ILE A 9 -1.09 9.85 17.11
CA ILE A 9 -0.42 8.81 16.36
C ILE A 9 -0.07 7.68 17.32
N LEU A 10 -0.65 6.51 17.10
CA LEU A 10 -0.42 5.37 17.96
C LEU A 10 0.86 4.64 17.59
N ARG A 11 1.24 4.70 16.34
CA ARG A 11 2.39 3.95 15.82
C ARG A 11 2.79 4.53 14.47
N THR A 12 4.10 4.55 14.21
CA THR A 12 4.63 4.94 12.91
C THR A 12 5.46 3.78 12.37
N ILE A 13 5.21 3.43 11.11
CA ILE A 13 5.97 2.41 10.41
C ILE A 13 6.65 3.10 9.24
N GLU A 14 7.96 2.98 9.15
CA GLU A 14 8.72 3.65 8.11
C GLU A 14 8.96 2.71 6.92
N SER A 15 9.01 3.30 5.73
CA SER A 15 9.33 2.60 4.50
C SER A 15 10.56 3.25 3.87
N ASN A 16 11.33 2.47 3.13
CA ASN A 16 12.48 3.01 2.41
C ASN A 16 12.09 3.63 1.06
N ARG A 17 10.79 3.67 0.75
CA ARG A 17 10.24 4.33 -0.43
C ARG A 17 9.05 5.18 0.00
N PHE A 18 8.63 6.11 -0.85
CA PHE A 18 7.40 6.86 -0.58
C PHE A 18 6.21 5.93 -0.51
N VAL A 19 5.45 6.03 0.55
CA VAL A 19 4.21 5.27 0.73
C VAL A 19 3.11 6.03 -0.01
N THR A 20 2.41 5.36 -0.91
CA THR A 20 1.44 6.00 -1.79
C THR A 20 0.00 5.65 -1.47
N GLY A 21 -0.24 4.52 -0.87
CA GLY A 21 -1.59 4.12 -0.49
C GLY A 21 -1.51 2.97 0.48
N VAL A 22 -2.55 2.81 1.28
CA VAL A 22 -2.60 1.80 2.35
C VAL A 22 -3.93 1.09 2.27
N SER A 23 -3.91 -0.23 2.39
CA SER A 23 -5.12 -1.05 2.43
C SER A 23 -5.03 -2.07 3.55
N TRP A 24 -6.17 -2.32 4.17
CA TRP A 24 -6.31 -3.35 5.19
C TRP A 24 -7.30 -4.38 4.67
N VAL A 25 -6.87 -5.62 4.54
CA VAL A 25 -7.73 -6.69 4.05
C VAL A 25 -7.36 -8.01 4.72
N ASP A 26 -8.37 -8.72 5.20
CA ASP A 26 -8.20 -10.04 5.84
C ASP A 26 -7.16 -10.05 6.96
N GLY A 27 -7.12 -8.97 7.75
CA GLY A 27 -6.15 -8.87 8.84
C GLY A 27 -4.74 -8.56 8.40
N GLU A 28 -4.55 -8.24 7.13
CA GLU A 28 -3.25 -7.92 6.56
C GLU A 28 -3.15 -6.45 6.21
N LEU A 29 -2.02 -5.86 6.49
CA LEU A 29 -1.76 -4.46 6.15
C LEU A 29 -0.88 -4.42 4.91
N TRP A 30 -1.36 -3.74 3.88
CA TRP A 30 -0.67 -3.60 2.60
C TRP A 30 -0.47 -2.13 2.28
N HIS A 31 0.61 -1.80 1.63
CA HIS A 31 0.80 -0.46 1.11
C HIS A 31 1.52 -0.48 -0.22
N GLY A 32 1.26 0.54 -1.03
CA GLY A 32 1.98 0.78 -2.26
C GLY A 32 3.14 1.73 -2.01
N THR A 33 4.10 1.72 -2.92
CA THR A 33 5.24 2.63 -2.89
C THR A 33 5.52 3.18 -4.27
N TRP A 34 6.28 4.27 -4.31
CA TRP A 34 6.81 4.80 -5.56
C TRP A 34 8.13 5.52 -5.28
N GLU A 35 9.15 5.22 -6.06
CA GLU A 35 10.42 5.93 -5.99
C GLU A 35 11.26 5.64 -7.23
N ASN A 36 11.75 6.68 -7.89
CA ASN A 36 12.63 6.56 -9.06
C ASN A 36 12.06 5.67 -10.16
N ASP A 37 10.78 5.89 -10.49
CA ASP A 37 10.03 5.12 -11.49
C ASP A 37 9.85 3.65 -11.13
N GLN A 38 10.12 3.29 -9.89
CA GLN A 38 9.88 1.94 -9.39
C GLN A 38 8.81 1.95 -8.33
N SER A 39 7.94 0.95 -8.38
CA SER A 39 6.86 0.79 -7.42
C SER A 39 6.74 -0.65 -7.00
N ASP A 40 6.31 -0.87 -5.80
CA ASP A 40 5.94 -2.20 -5.33
C ASP A 40 4.73 -2.11 -4.42
N ILE A 41 4.14 -3.26 -4.15
CA ILE A 41 3.08 -3.41 -3.17
C ILE A 41 3.65 -4.31 -2.09
N ARG A 42 3.53 -3.91 -0.84
CA ARG A 42 4.14 -4.61 0.28
C ARG A 42 3.12 -4.98 1.33
N ARG A 43 3.22 -6.22 1.83
CA ARG A 43 2.51 -6.60 3.04
C ARG A 43 3.48 -6.43 4.21
N ILE A 44 3.04 -5.75 5.23
CA ILE A 44 3.91 -5.45 6.37
C ILE A 44 3.27 -5.90 7.67
N ASP A 45 4.12 -6.22 8.62
CA ASP A 45 3.68 -6.51 9.98
C ASP A 45 3.31 -5.18 10.64
N PRO A 46 2.05 -5.02 11.10
CA PRO A 46 1.63 -3.74 11.66
C PRO A 46 2.27 -3.42 13.02
N HIS A 47 2.91 -4.37 13.65
CA HIS A 47 3.59 -4.15 14.92
C HIS A 47 5.06 -3.83 14.75
N SER A 48 5.76 -4.58 13.93
CA SER A 48 7.20 -4.42 13.76
C SER A 48 7.58 -3.57 12.55
N GLY A 49 6.68 -3.45 11.58
CA GLY A 49 6.99 -2.78 10.33
C GLY A 49 7.78 -3.64 9.35
N ALA A 50 8.01 -4.90 9.69
CA ALA A 50 8.76 -5.79 8.82
C ALA A 50 8.00 -6.04 7.52
N VAL A 51 8.72 -6.03 6.40
CA VAL A 51 8.14 -6.37 5.10
C VAL A 51 8.01 -7.88 5.01
N LEU A 52 6.77 -8.37 4.95
CA LEU A 52 6.48 -9.80 4.93
C LEU A 52 6.39 -10.35 3.51
N GLU A 53 5.88 -9.54 2.59
CA GLU A 53 5.77 -9.89 1.18
C GLU A 53 5.97 -8.65 0.35
N ARG A 54 6.40 -8.84 -0.89
CA ARG A 54 6.67 -7.74 -1.78
C ARG A 54 6.35 -8.15 -3.21
N LEU A 55 5.54 -7.34 -3.89
CA LEU A 55 5.21 -7.54 -5.29
C LEU A 55 5.74 -6.35 -6.07
N GLU A 56 6.84 -6.54 -6.77
CA GLU A 56 7.45 -5.49 -7.57
C GLU A 56 6.65 -5.28 -8.84
N MET A 57 6.36 -4.03 -9.17
CA MET A 57 5.67 -3.71 -10.41
C MET A 57 6.67 -3.64 -11.55
N PRO A 58 6.22 -3.91 -12.80
CA PRO A 58 7.08 -3.71 -13.96
C PRO A 58 7.58 -2.27 -14.03
N ASP A 59 8.72 -2.05 -14.67
CA ASP A 59 9.31 -0.73 -14.82
C ASP A 59 8.31 0.24 -15.44
N GLY A 60 8.25 1.43 -14.89
CA GLY A 60 7.34 2.46 -15.38
C GLY A 60 5.90 2.32 -14.93
N VAL A 61 5.56 1.27 -14.20
CA VAL A 61 4.22 1.10 -13.65
C VAL A 61 4.23 1.65 -12.23
N GLY A 62 3.63 2.83 -12.05
CA GLY A 62 3.58 3.46 -10.74
C GLY A 62 2.35 3.06 -9.95
N VAL A 63 2.53 3.01 -8.64
CA VAL A 63 1.42 2.85 -7.71
C VAL A 63 1.32 4.16 -6.93
N SER A 64 0.39 5.02 -7.30
CA SER A 64 0.19 6.30 -6.63
C SER A 64 -0.97 6.27 -5.63
N GLY A 65 -1.72 5.19 -5.63
CA GLY A 65 -2.77 4.94 -4.66
C GLY A 65 -3.25 3.52 -4.86
N MET A 66 -3.83 2.92 -3.84
CA MET A 66 -4.38 1.59 -3.96
C MET A 66 -5.55 1.37 -3.04
N GLU A 67 -6.43 0.46 -3.44
CA GLU A 67 -7.60 0.07 -2.67
C GLU A 67 -7.84 -1.43 -2.88
N SER A 68 -8.25 -2.11 -1.86
CA SER A 68 -8.61 -3.52 -1.95
C SER A 68 -10.09 -3.67 -2.31
N ASP A 69 -10.42 -4.76 -3.03
CA ASP A 69 -11.82 -5.14 -3.23
C ASP A 69 -12.36 -5.94 -2.04
N GLY A 70 -11.54 -6.15 -1.01
CA GLY A 70 -11.91 -6.94 0.15
C GLY A 70 -11.61 -8.43 -0.02
N HIS A 71 -11.07 -8.83 -1.16
CA HIS A 71 -10.79 -10.23 -1.47
C HIS A 71 -9.40 -10.40 -2.07
N ASP A 72 -9.31 -10.62 -3.37
CA ASP A 72 -8.07 -11.01 -4.03
C ASP A 72 -7.41 -9.92 -4.85
N LEU A 73 -8.09 -8.81 -5.08
CA LEU A 73 -7.57 -7.78 -5.98
C LEU A 73 -7.26 -6.48 -5.26
N PHE A 74 -6.17 -5.85 -5.71
CA PHE A 74 -5.91 -4.45 -5.43
C PHE A 74 -6.13 -3.66 -6.70
N TYR A 75 -6.79 -2.52 -6.59
CA TYR A 75 -6.88 -1.57 -7.67
C TYR A 75 -5.88 -0.46 -7.41
N CYS A 76 -4.98 -0.24 -8.34
CA CYS A 76 -3.86 0.68 -8.18
C CYS A 76 -3.92 1.77 -9.23
N GLY A 77 -3.76 3.01 -8.79
CA GLY A 77 -3.64 4.13 -9.70
C GLY A 77 -2.21 4.33 -10.15
N GLY A 78 -2.02 4.67 -11.40
CA GLY A 78 -0.72 4.80 -12.03
C GLY A 78 -0.23 6.22 -12.22
N GLY A 79 -0.70 7.18 -11.46
CA GLY A 79 -0.24 8.56 -11.56
C GLY A 79 -0.47 9.17 -12.94
N PRO A 80 0.58 9.71 -13.58
CA PRO A 80 0.41 10.41 -14.86
C PRO A 80 -0.13 9.54 -15.99
N SER A 81 -0.10 8.22 -15.86
CA SER A 81 -0.62 7.35 -16.92
C SER A 81 -2.12 7.47 -17.10
N GLY A 82 -2.83 7.95 -16.08
CA GLY A 82 -4.29 8.02 -16.09
C GLY A 82 -4.95 6.66 -16.08
N LYS A 83 -4.24 5.62 -15.71
CA LYS A 83 -4.76 4.25 -15.72
C LYS A 83 -4.97 3.73 -14.33
N VAL A 84 -6.02 2.91 -14.17
CA VAL A 84 -6.24 2.13 -12.96
C VAL A 84 -6.04 0.67 -13.35
N ARG A 85 -5.24 -0.02 -12.59
CA ARG A 85 -4.92 -1.43 -12.86
C ARG A 85 -5.41 -2.29 -11.72
N ALA A 86 -5.88 -3.49 -12.05
CA ALA A 86 -6.22 -4.49 -11.06
C ALA A 86 -5.03 -5.44 -10.93
N VAL A 87 -4.60 -5.67 -9.70
CA VAL A 87 -3.45 -6.52 -9.39
C VAL A 87 -3.90 -7.59 -8.43
N ARG A 88 -3.59 -8.85 -8.75
CA ARG A 88 -3.96 -9.94 -7.87
C ARG A 88 -3.11 -9.92 -6.61
N ARG A 89 -3.76 -10.05 -5.47
CA ARG A 89 -3.06 -10.11 -4.19
C ARG A 89 -2.22 -11.39 -4.13
N PRO A 90 -0.94 -11.31 -3.78
CA PRO A 90 -0.11 -12.50 -3.61
C PRO A 90 -0.66 -13.39 -2.50
N LYS A 91 -0.48 -14.68 -2.67
CA LYS A 91 -0.94 -15.65 -1.66
C LYS A 91 0.23 -16.43 -1.09
#